data_1246a4d56447c9ae30120b8c529e0d9a
#
_entry.id   1246a4d56447c9ae30120b8c529e0d9a
#
_cell.length_a   1.000
_cell.length_b   1.000
_cell.length_c   1.000
_cell.angle_alpha   90.00
_cell.angle_beta   90.00
_cell.angle_gamma   90.00
#
_symmetry.space_group_name_H-M   'P 1'
#
loop_
_entity.id
_entity.type
_entity.pdbx_description
1 polymer ?
#
loop_
_entity_poly.entity_id
_entity_poly.type
_entity_poly.pdbx_seq_one_letter_code
_entity_poly.pdbx_strand_id
1 'polypeptide(L)'
;MNIHIFQKGFNYAQDGQGNRLVYHLQGCNLACPWCSNPEGMSFDGGNTVSVSDIVDEAVRCRPMFFDGGGVTFTGGECTCQFEPLSEALLCLRQQGISTAIETNATAPNLPALFGLVDELIMDLKHDSNEIHRRVIGMGNTQILANLRAACAVHPNVLVRIPLIGGFNASVENIQRFAELLETLPTDSVRIELLYHEYGKEKWKKCGKAYTVKNAFVSEQERCAYEEILRSCGLRVVRT
;
A
#
# COMPACT_ATOMS: atom_id res chain seq x y z
N MET A 1 11.56 11.87 -16.94
CA MET A 1 10.56 10.85 -17.40
C MET A 1 9.14 11.31 -17.10
N ASN A 2 8.12 10.53 -17.55
CA ASN A 2 6.71 10.83 -17.29
C ASN A 2 6.07 9.71 -16.46
N ILE A 3 5.10 10.09 -15.60
CA ILE A 3 4.27 9.20 -14.78
C ILE A 3 2.82 9.40 -15.21
N HIS A 4 2.08 8.30 -15.32
CA HIS A 4 0.63 8.32 -15.54
C HIS A 4 -0.07 8.22 -14.21
N ILE A 5 -0.92 9.19 -13.90
CA ILE A 5 -1.70 9.26 -12.66
C ILE A 5 -3.19 9.38 -12.97
N PHE A 6 -4.05 8.75 -12.16
CA PHE A 6 -5.50 8.95 -12.29
C PHE A 6 -6.06 9.93 -11.24
N GLN A 7 -5.34 10.12 -10.15
CA GLN A 7 -5.75 11.02 -9.06
C GLN A 7 -4.52 11.56 -8.34
N LYS A 8 -4.64 12.76 -7.76
CA LYS A 8 -3.72 13.30 -6.76
C LYS A 8 -4.47 14.16 -5.76
N GLY A 9 -3.92 14.32 -4.57
CA GLY A 9 -4.49 15.17 -3.52
C GLY A 9 -3.70 15.08 -2.22
N PHE A 10 -4.06 15.92 -1.26
CA PHE A 10 -3.53 15.82 0.09
C PHE A 10 -4.32 14.81 0.91
N ASN A 11 -3.60 14.05 1.72
CA ASN A 11 -4.18 13.13 2.70
C ASN A 11 -3.38 13.18 3.99
N TYR A 12 -4.06 13.11 5.13
CA TYR A 12 -3.44 13.13 6.45
C TYR A 12 -3.44 11.73 7.06
N ALA A 13 -2.26 11.21 7.35
CA ALA A 13 -1.98 9.95 8.03
C ALA A 13 -2.37 8.64 7.30
N GLN A 14 -3.30 8.64 6.34
CA GLN A 14 -3.79 7.41 5.70
C GLN A 14 -2.81 6.80 4.70
N ASP A 15 -2.00 7.61 4.01
CA ASP A 15 -1.03 7.17 3.01
C ASP A 15 0.41 7.44 3.48
N GLY A 16 0.69 7.21 4.76
CA GLY A 16 1.96 7.46 5.43
C GLY A 16 1.87 8.56 6.48
N GLN A 17 2.98 8.77 7.20
CA GLN A 17 3.01 9.71 8.33
C GLN A 17 2.78 11.16 7.89
N GLY A 18 1.97 11.89 8.66
CA GLY A 18 1.72 13.33 8.52
C GLY A 18 0.84 13.70 7.32
N ASN A 19 0.91 14.96 6.90
CA ASN A 19 0.14 15.46 5.76
C ASN A 19 0.94 15.28 4.47
N ARG A 20 0.43 14.48 3.55
CA ARG A 20 1.15 14.04 2.36
C ARG A 20 0.44 14.42 1.06
N LEU A 21 1.21 14.87 0.07
CA LEU A 21 0.74 14.97 -1.31
C LEU A 21 0.83 13.58 -1.94
N VAL A 22 -0.33 13.00 -2.21
CA VAL A 22 -0.46 11.62 -2.69
C VAL A 22 -0.71 11.61 -4.19
N TYR A 23 0.12 10.88 -4.92
CA TYR A 23 -0.06 10.60 -6.35
C TYR A 23 -0.52 9.16 -6.53
N HIS A 24 -1.71 8.98 -7.11
CA HIS A 24 -2.26 7.67 -7.45
C HIS A 24 -1.90 7.32 -8.89
N LEU A 25 -0.97 6.38 -9.06
CA LEU A 25 -0.45 5.97 -10.36
C LEU A 25 -1.42 5.04 -11.09
N GLN A 26 -1.50 5.19 -12.40
CA GLN A 26 -2.34 4.39 -13.29
C GLN A 26 -1.70 3.04 -13.57
N GLY A 27 -2.51 1.99 -13.57
CA GLY A 27 -2.12 0.61 -13.84
C GLY A 27 -1.87 -0.22 -12.59
N CYS A 28 -2.38 -1.45 -12.57
CA CYS A 28 -2.16 -2.43 -11.51
C CYS A 28 -2.04 -3.83 -12.12
N ASN A 29 -1.10 -4.61 -11.62
CA ASN A 29 -0.88 -6.00 -12.01
C ASN A 29 -1.69 -7.01 -11.18
N LEU A 30 -2.52 -6.54 -10.23
CA LEU A 30 -3.45 -7.37 -9.46
C LEU A 30 -4.91 -7.07 -9.84
N ALA A 31 -5.79 -8.03 -9.58
CA ALA A 31 -7.21 -7.95 -9.88
C ALA A 31 -8.07 -8.14 -8.62
N CYS A 32 -7.78 -7.40 -7.56
CA CYS A 32 -8.48 -7.50 -6.28
C CYS A 32 -9.98 -7.19 -6.46
N PRO A 33 -10.92 -8.11 -6.12
CA PRO A 33 -12.34 -7.87 -6.31
C PRO A 33 -12.92 -6.74 -5.46
N TRP A 34 -12.22 -6.36 -4.39
CA TRP A 34 -12.59 -5.29 -3.44
C TRP A 34 -11.78 -4.01 -3.64
N CYS A 35 -11.06 -3.86 -4.75
CA CYS A 35 -10.17 -2.73 -4.97
C CYS A 35 -10.82 -1.38 -4.63
N SER A 36 -10.13 -0.56 -3.84
CA SER A 36 -10.58 0.78 -3.46
C SER A 36 -10.46 1.79 -4.59
N ASN A 37 -9.59 1.49 -5.57
CA ASN A 37 -9.27 2.35 -6.69
C ASN A 37 -9.42 1.60 -8.02
N PRO A 38 -10.64 1.12 -8.37
CA PRO A 38 -10.86 0.34 -9.60
C PRO A 38 -10.57 1.13 -10.88
N GLU A 39 -10.61 2.47 -10.82
CA GLU A 39 -10.19 3.37 -11.90
C GLU A 39 -8.71 3.26 -12.23
N GLY A 40 -7.87 2.95 -11.25
CA GLY A 40 -6.42 2.76 -11.39
C GLY A 40 -6.00 1.37 -11.84
N MET A 41 -6.92 0.40 -12.02
CA MET A 41 -6.55 -0.98 -12.37
C MET A 41 -6.09 -1.13 -13.83
N SER A 42 -6.70 -0.38 -14.77
CA SER A 42 -6.31 -0.43 -16.18
C SER A 42 -4.93 0.20 -16.37
N PHE A 43 -4.13 -0.33 -17.27
CA PHE A 43 -2.90 0.32 -17.73
C PHE A 43 -3.16 1.46 -18.70
N ASP A 44 -4.36 1.51 -19.28
CA ASP A 44 -4.79 2.59 -20.15
C ASP A 44 -5.52 3.68 -19.34
N GLY A 45 -5.26 4.94 -19.70
CA GLY A 45 -5.93 6.09 -19.08
C GLY A 45 -5.01 6.92 -18.19
N GLY A 46 -5.63 7.73 -17.34
CA GLY A 46 -4.93 8.68 -16.48
C GLY A 46 -4.40 9.91 -17.24
N ASN A 47 -3.76 10.79 -16.51
CA ASN A 47 -3.09 11.97 -17.01
C ASN A 47 -1.58 11.78 -16.96
N THR A 48 -0.87 12.23 -17.98
CA THR A 48 0.60 12.21 -18.01
C THR A 48 1.13 13.42 -17.28
N VAL A 49 2.02 13.20 -16.30
CA VAL A 49 2.72 14.25 -15.55
C VAL A 49 4.21 13.98 -15.62
N SER A 50 5.03 15.01 -15.86
CA SER A 50 6.48 14.83 -15.86
C SER A 50 7.01 14.69 -14.42
N VAL A 51 8.12 13.98 -14.26
CA VAL A 51 8.80 13.88 -12.96
C VAL A 51 9.22 15.27 -12.46
N SER A 52 9.66 16.16 -13.36
CA SER A 52 9.99 17.54 -13.00
C SER A 52 8.80 18.31 -12.43
N ASP A 53 7.60 18.17 -13.03
CA ASP A 53 6.40 18.85 -12.54
C ASP A 53 5.99 18.33 -11.15
N ILE A 54 6.15 17.04 -10.91
CA ILE A 54 5.90 16.42 -9.58
C ILE A 54 6.85 17.01 -8.54
N VAL A 55 8.14 17.10 -8.85
CA VAL A 55 9.15 17.66 -7.94
C VAL A 55 8.90 19.15 -7.68
N ASP A 56 8.62 19.94 -8.72
CA ASP A 56 8.31 21.36 -8.60
C ASP A 56 7.03 21.60 -7.78
N GLU A 57 6.00 20.78 -7.98
CA GLU A 57 4.77 20.83 -7.17
C GLU A 57 5.08 20.51 -5.70
N ALA A 58 5.83 19.45 -5.43
CA ALA A 58 6.20 19.05 -4.08
C ALA A 58 7.03 20.15 -3.37
N VAL A 59 7.97 20.80 -4.07
CA VAL A 59 8.74 21.92 -3.53
C VAL A 59 7.82 23.10 -3.16
N ARG A 60 6.87 23.47 -4.02
CA ARG A 60 5.86 24.51 -3.72
C ARG A 60 4.95 24.14 -2.55
N CYS A 61 4.64 22.86 -2.40
CA CYS A 61 3.77 22.33 -1.33
C CYS A 61 4.50 22.06 0.00
N ARG A 62 5.81 22.30 0.09
CA ARG A 62 6.62 22.06 1.30
C ARG A 62 5.99 22.60 2.60
N PRO A 63 5.39 23.81 2.64
CA PRO A 63 4.75 24.32 3.86
C PRO A 63 3.53 23.49 4.32
N MET A 64 2.99 22.63 3.45
CA MET A 64 1.87 21.73 3.76
C MET A 64 2.33 20.40 4.36
N PHE A 65 3.63 20.08 4.30
CA PHE A 65 4.18 18.82 4.81
C PHE A 65 4.50 18.91 6.31
N PHE A 66 3.48 18.86 7.14
CA PHE A 66 3.63 18.88 8.60
C PHE A 66 3.51 17.46 9.19
N ASP A 67 3.91 17.30 10.45
CA ASP A 67 3.91 16.03 11.20
C ASP A 67 4.70 14.89 10.54
N GLY A 68 5.79 15.22 9.83
CA GLY A 68 6.59 14.24 9.09
C GLY A 68 6.08 13.92 7.68
N GLY A 69 5.16 14.75 7.19
CA GLY A 69 4.57 14.61 5.85
C GLY A 69 5.55 14.78 4.70
N GLY A 70 5.04 14.59 3.50
CA GLY A 70 5.85 14.65 2.27
C GLY A 70 5.07 14.19 1.04
N VAL A 71 5.67 13.38 0.19
CA VAL A 71 5.04 12.81 -1.01
C VAL A 71 4.86 11.32 -0.87
N THR A 72 3.69 10.82 -1.26
CA THR A 72 3.41 9.38 -1.36
C THR A 72 3.03 9.00 -2.79
N PHE A 73 3.60 7.90 -3.27
CA PHE A 73 3.17 7.26 -4.51
C PHE A 73 2.43 5.96 -4.18
N THR A 74 1.20 5.86 -4.67
CA THR A 74 0.28 4.73 -4.49
C THR A 74 -0.54 4.54 -5.78
N GLY A 75 -1.79 4.11 -5.69
CA GLY A 75 -2.74 4.15 -6.81
C GLY A 75 -3.27 2.81 -7.21
N GLY A 76 -3.02 2.38 -8.47
CA GLY A 76 -3.14 0.99 -8.88
C GLY A 76 -2.03 0.19 -8.24
N GLU A 77 -0.86 0.19 -8.86
CA GLU A 77 0.42 -0.28 -8.29
C GLU A 77 1.54 0.63 -8.78
N CYS A 78 2.13 1.38 -7.86
CA CYS A 78 3.13 2.39 -8.22
C CYS A 78 4.39 1.78 -8.86
N THR A 79 4.77 0.56 -8.48
CA THR A 79 5.94 -0.14 -9.04
C THR A 79 5.73 -0.65 -10.47
N CYS A 80 4.51 -0.61 -11.01
CA CYS A 80 4.28 -0.87 -12.44
C CYS A 80 4.88 0.22 -13.34
N GLN A 81 5.19 1.40 -12.79
CA GLN A 81 5.88 2.50 -13.46
C GLN A 81 7.27 2.71 -12.83
N PHE A 82 8.06 1.65 -12.72
CA PHE A 82 9.25 1.56 -11.88
C PHE A 82 10.31 2.62 -12.17
N GLU A 83 10.70 2.80 -13.43
CA GLU A 83 11.77 3.72 -13.82
C GLU A 83 11.40 5.19 -13.50
N PRO A 84 10.26 5.72 -13.93
CA PRO A 84 9.89 7.09 -13.59
C PRO A 84 9.57 7.28 -12.10
N LEU A 85 9.07 6.24 -11.41
CA LEU A 85 8.91 6.27 -9.95
C LEU A 85 10.26 6.42 -9.26
N SER A 86 11.25 5.61 -9.65
CA SER A 86 12.61 5.66 -9.10
C SER A 86 13.27 7.03 -9.31
N GLU A 87 13.12 7.63 -10.51
CA GLU A 87 13.58 8.99 -10.79
C GLU A 87 12.91 10.03 -9.88
N ALA A 88 11.59 9.94 -9.73
CA ALA A 88 10.84 10.87 -8.89
C ALA A 88 11.26 10.78 -7.41
N LEU A 89 11.40 9.57 -6.87
CA LEU A 89 11.86 9.35 -5.49
C LEU A 89 13.27 9.92 -5.28
N LEU A 90 14.19 9.67 -6.21
CA LEU A 90 15.55 10.20 -6.13
C LEU A 90 15.58 11.74 -6.15
N CYS A 91 14.81 12.36 -7.06
CA CYS A 91 14.73 13.81 -7.16
C CYS A 91 14.11 14.46 -5.92
N LEU A 92 13.02 13.89 -5.39
CA LEU A 92 12.37 14.36 -4.16
C LEU A 92 13.31 14.26 -2.95
N ARG A 93 14.04 13.15 -2.83
CA ARG A 93 15.06 12.98 -1.79
C ARG A 93 16.17 14.02 -1.88
N GLN A 94 16.66 14.35 -3.09
CA GLN A 94 17.64 15.43 -3.31
C GLN A 94 17.11 16.79 -2.87
N GLN A 95 15.79 17.00 -2.92
CA GLN A 95 15.13 18.20 -2.39
C GLN A 95 14.90 18.14 -0.87
N GLY A 96 15.25 17.04 -0.18
CA GLY A 96 14.99 16.85 1.25
C GLY A 96 13.49 16.75 1.57
N ILE A 97 12.69 16.22 0.64
CA ILE A 97 11.26 15.97 0.82
C ILE A 97 11.09 14.48 1.22
N SER A 98 10.37 14.25 2.33
CA SER A 98 10.06 12.90 2.79
C SER A 98 9.22 12.15 1.75
N THR A 99 9.58 10.89 1.50
CA THR A 99 8.93 10.05 0.49
C THR A 99 8.36 8.79 1.11
N ALA A 100 7.21 8.36 0.63
CA ALA A 100 6.61 7.07 0.93
C ALA A 100 6.11 6.40 -0.35
N ILE A 101 6.09 5.08 -0.34
CA ILE A 101 5.34 4.29 -1.33
C ILE A 101 4.39 3.34 -0.63
N GLU A 102 3.21 3.18 -1.22
CA GLU A 102 2.26 2.13 -0.88
C GLU A 102 2.19 1.16 -2.07
N THR A 103 2.53 -0.09 -1.82
CA THR A 103 2.72 -1.10 -2.87
C THR A 103 2.12 -2.45 -2.49
N ASN A 104 1.62 -3.17 -3.49
CA ASN A 104 1.24 -4.56 -3.33
C ASN A 104 2.45 -5.52 -3.24
N ALA A 105 3.65 -4.98 -3.31
CA ALA A 105 4.93 -5.66 -3.12
C ALA A 105 5.23 -6.82 -4.09
N THR A 106 4.61 -6.86 -5.26
CA THR A 106 4.84 -7.95 -6.24
C THR A 106 6.05 -7.75 -7.13
N ALA A 107 6.61 -6.53 -7.23
CA ALA A 107 7.71 -6.21 -8.13
C ALA A 107 9.03 -6.88 -7.65
N PRO A 108 9.71 -7.72 -8.47
CA PRO A 108 10.96 -8.37 -8.05
C PRO A 108 12.11 -7.39 -7.78
N ASN A 109 12.05 -6.22 -8.42
CA ASN A 109 13.05 -5.15 -8.28
C ASN A 109 12.71 -4.12 -7.16
N LEU A 110 11.64 -4.35 -6.39
CA LEU A 110 11.25 -3.47 -5.27
C LEU A 110 12.41 -3.15 -4.29
N PRO A 111 13.35 -4.08 -3.97
CA PRO A 111 14.48 -3.78 -3.09
C PRO A 111 15.36 -2.61 -3.55
N ALA A 112 15.40 -2.30 -4.85
CA ALA A 112 16.16 -1.17 -5.36
C ALA A 112 15.60 0.19 -4.92
N LEU A 113 14.33 0.25 -4.49
CA LEU A 113 13.69 1.46 -3.97
C LEU A 113 13.89 1.67 -2.47
N PHE A 114 14.31 0.66 -1.70
CA PHE A 114 14.39 0.76 -0.23
C PHE A 114 15.26 1.92 0.25
N GLY A 115 16.35 2.21 -0.44
CA GLY A 115 17.21 3.34 -0.13
C GLY A 115 16.69 4.71 -0.59
N LEU A 116 15.57 4.76 -1.31
CA LEU A 116 15.00 5.98 -1.87
C LEU A 116 13.72 6.44 -1.15
N VAL A 117 13.15 5.62 -0.27
CA VAL A 117 11.92 5.92 0.46
C VAL A 117 12.18 6.01 1.97
N ASP A 118 11.45 6.89 2.65
CA ASP A 118 11.53 7.05 4.10
C ASP A 118 10.47 6.21 4.84
N GLU A 119 9.39 5.88 4.16
CA GLU A 119 8.33 4.99 4.66
C GLU A 119 7.87 4.02 3.58
N LEU A 120 7.90 2.73 3.88
CA LEU A 120 7.50 1.66 2.98
C LEU A 120 6.23 0.99 3.50
N ILE A 121 5.12 1.19 2.80
CA ILE A 121 3.82 0.60 3.10
C ILE A 121 3.62 -0.58 2.15
N MET A 122 3.51 -1.79 2.71
CA MET A 122 3.42 -3.03 1.93
C MET A 122 2.15 -3.79 2.27
N ASP A 123 1.34 -4.08 1.25
CA ASP A 123 0.12 -4.85 1.43
C ASP A 123 0.40 -6.36 1.55
N LEU A 124 -0.11 -6.97 2.62
CA LEU A 124 -0.18 -8.41 2.80
C LEU A 124 -1.66 -8.85 2.81
N LYS A 125 -2.16 -9.28 1.66
CA LYS A 125 -3.60 -9.51 1.47
C LYS A 125 -4.05 -10.90 1.92
N HIS A 126 -3.16 -11.91 1.90
CA HIS A 126 -3.43 -13.28 2.40
C HIS A 126 -2.11 -14.02 2.68
N ASP A 127 -2.11 -14.89 3.69
CA ASP A 127 -0.97 -15.76 4.04
C ASP A 127 -0.78 -16.90 3.02
N SER A 128 -1.87 -17.49 2.52
CA SER A 128 -1.84 -18.60 1.56
C SER A 128 -1.58 -18.13 0.13
N ASN A 129 -0.51 -18.64 -0.47
CA ASN A 129 -0.15 -18.40 -1.86
C ASN A 129 -1.22 -18.88 -2.87
N GLU A 130 -1.86 -20.02 -2.56
CA GLU A 130 -2.91 -20.59 -3.41
C GLU A 130 -4.18 -19.74 -3.40
N ILE A 131 -4.65 -19.33 -2.21
CA ILE A 131 -5.84 -18.51 -2.07
C ILE A 131 -5.59 -17.12 -2.68
N HIS A 132 -4.42 -16.52 -2.43
CA HIS A 132 -4.03 -15.25 -3.01
C HIS A 132 -4.07 -15.32 -4.54
N ARG A 133 -3.47 -16.36 -5.15
CA ARG A 133 -3.49 -16.56 -6.60
C ARG A 133 -4.89 -16.73 -7.16
N ARG A 134 -5.71 -17.55 -6.50
CA ARG A 134 -7.07 -17.84 -6.95
C ARG A 134 -7.98 -16.62 -6.94
N VAL A 135 -7.87 -15.76 -5.94
CA VAL A 135 -8.80 -14.64 -5.72
C VAL A 135 -8.29 -13.33 -6.34
N ILE A 136 -6.98 -13.10 -6.30
CA ILE A 136 -6.35 -11.82 -6.68
C ILE A 136 -5.65 -11.92 -8.05
N GLY A 137 -5.43 -13.15 -8.56
CA GLY A 137 -4.83 -13.41 -9.86
C GLY A 137 -3.32 -13.69 -9.81
N MET A 138 -2.64 -13.42 -8.71
CA MET A 138 -1.19 -13.66 -8.53
C MET A 138 -0.91 -14.27 -7.16
N GLY A 139 0.12 -15.13 -7.06
CA GLY A 139 0.58 -15.68 -5.78
C GLY A 139 1.33 -14.65 -4.93
N ASN A 140 1.51 -14.94 -3.64
CA ASN A 140 2.17 -14.04 -2.69
C ASN A 140 3.66 -14.36 -2.44
N THR A 141 4.25 -15.31 -3.14
CA THR A 141 5.65 -15.74 -2.92
C THR A 141 6.64 -14.56 -3.03
N GLN A 142 6.50 -13.73 -4.09
CA GLN A 142 7.35 -12.56 -4.28
C GLN A 142 7.06 -11.48 -3.24
N ILE A 143 5.80 -11.31 -2.84
CA ILE A 143 5.39 -10.38 -1.79
C ILE A 143 6.10 -10.71 -0.47
N LEU A 144 6.07 -11.98 -0.07
CA LEU A 144 6.74 -12.46 1.15
C LEU A 144 8.27 -12.34 1.07
N ALA A 145 8.87 -12.57 -0.11
CA ALA A 145 10.30 -12.37 -0.32
C ALA A 145 10.68 -10.89 -0.15
N ASN A 146 9.93 -9.97 -0.78
CA ASN A 146 10.15 -8.53 -0.66
C ASN A 146 9.90 -8.03 0.76
N LEU A 147 8.87 -8.56 1.44
CA LEU A 147 8.57 -8.20 2.83
C LEU A 147 9.72 -8.59 3.76
N ARG A 148 10.26 -9.83 3.64
CA ARG A 148 11.43 -10.25 4.40
C ARG A 148 12.65 -9.38 4.14
N ALA A 149 12.91 -9.05 2.87
CA ALA A 149 14.00 -8.18 2.48
C ALA A 149 13.84 -6.76 3.07
N ALA A 150 12.63 -6.20 3.00
CA ALA A 150 12.33 -4.88 3.57
C ALA A 150 12.54 -4.86 5.09
N CYS A 151 11.95 -5.81 5.80
CA CYS A 151 12.08 -5.91 7.26
C CYS A 151 13.53 -6.06 7.74
N ALA A 152 14.40 -6.65 6.91
CA ALA A 152 15.81 -6.83 7.25
C ALA A 152 16.65 -5.55 7.14
N VAL A 153 16.26 -4.58 6.32
CA VAL A 153 17.14 -3.43 5.99
C VAL A 153 16.45 -2.07 6.09
N HIS A 154 15.12 -2.01 6.00
CA HIS A 154 14.40 -0.74 5.99
C HIS A 154 13.94 -0.35 7.40
N PRO A 155 14.23 0.88 7.88
CA PRO A 155 13.94 1.27 9.28
C PRO A 155 12.47 1.56 9.56
N ASN A 156 11.63 1.70 8.53
CA ASN A 156 10.24 2.13 8.67
C ASN A 156 9.33 1.38 7.69
N VAL A 157 8.91 0.18 8.07
CA VAL A 157 7.99 -0.66 7.29
C VAL A 157 6.62 -0.70 7.96
N LEU A 158 5.58 -0.42 7.19
CA LEU A 158 4.18 -0.65 7.58
C LEU A 158 3.62 -1.81 6.75
N VAL A 159 3.31 -2.92 7.41
CA VAL A 159 2.58 -4.02 6.78
C VAL A 159 1.09 -3.75 6.92
N ARG A 160 0.42 -3.55 5.81
CA ARG A 160 -1.01 -3.29 5.76
C ARG A 160 -1.77 -4.55 5.36
N ILE A 161 -2.69 -4.98 6.20
CA ILE A 161 -3.56 -6.13 5.95
C ILE A 161 -4.99 -5.61 5.74
N PRO A 162 -5.45 -5.47 4.49
CA PRO A 162 -6.83 -5.12 4.23
C PRO A 162 -7.75 -6.27 4.64
N LEU A 163 -8.60 -6.04 5.63
CA LEU A 163 -9.55 -7.04 6.13
C LEU A 163 -10.76 -7.15 5.21
N ILE A 164 -11.03 -8.36 4.74
CA ILE A 164 -12.17 -8.67 3.87
C ILE A 164 -12.90 -9.86 4.44
N GLY A 165 -14.14 -9.65 4.90
CA GLY A 165 -15.00 -10.73 5.36
C GLY A 165 -15.17 -11.83 4.32
N GLY A 166 -15.09 -13.07 4.73
CA GLY A 166 -15.16 -14.23 3.84
C GLY A 166 -13.89 -14.49 3.01
N PHE A 167 -12.83 -13.66 3.16
CA PHE A 167 -11.55 -13.88 2.48
C PHE A 167 -10.40 -14.08 3.48
N ASN A 168 -10.11 -13.10 4.31
CA ASN A 168 -8.98 -13.12 5.24
C ASN A 168 -9.34 -12.68 6.66
N ALA A 169 -10.54 -12.18 6.90
CA ALA A 169 -11.02 -11.71 8.19
C ALA A 169 -11.69 -12.84 8.98
N SER A 170 -10.88 -13.72 9.55
CA SER A 170 -11.30 -14.73 10.54
C SER A 170 -10.19 -14.91 11.58
N VAL A 171 -10.55 -15.37 12.76
CA VAL A 171 -9.58 -15.66 13.86
C VAL A 171 -8.45 -16.54 13.36
N GLU A 172 -8.77 -17.60 12.61
CA GLU A 172 -7.79 -18.53 12.05
C GLU A 172 -6.83 -17.85 11.05
N ASN A 173 -7.34 -16.98 10.18
CA ASN A 173 -6.48 -16.21 9.25
C ASN A 173 -5.56 -15.26 10.01
N ILE A 174 -6.07 -14.57 11.03
CA ILE A 174 -5.27 -13.64 11.84
C ILE A 174 -4.17 -14.38 12.59
N GLN A 175 -4.44 -15.56 13.13
CA GLN A 175 -3.41 -16.40 13.77
C GLN A 175 -2.32 -16.79 12.76
N ARG A 176 -2.67 -17.18 11.53
CA ARG A 176 -1.69 -17.47 10.47
C ARG A 176 -0.89 -16.24 10.05
N PHE A 177 -1.51 -15.06 10.02
CA PHE A 177 -0.77 -13.81 9.81
C PHE A 177 0.21 -13.56 10.96
N ALA A 178 -0.19 -13.78 12.22
CA ALA A 178 0.71 -13.64 13.36
C ALA A 178 1.91 -14.57 13.23
N GLU A 179 1.70 -15.88 13.02
CA GLU A 179 2.75 -16.88 12.81
C GLU A 179 3.72 -16.48 11.69
N LEU A 180 3.20 -15.96 10.57
CA LEU A 180 4.02 -15.49 9.46
C LEU A 180 4.86 -14.26 9.85
N LEU A 181 4.23 -13.27 10.49
CA LEU A 181 4.85 -12.00 10.84
C LEU A 181 5.90 -12.14 11.96
N GLU A 182 5.70 -13.07 12.91
CA GLU A 182 6.70 -13.40 13.94
C GLU A 182 8.02 -13.93 13.35
N THR A 183 7.99 -14.47 12.12
CA THR A 183 9.22 -14.94 11.44
C THR A 183 10.07 -13.80 10.86
N LEU A 184 9.56 -12.56 10.90
CA LEU A 184 10.24 -11.39 10.35
C LEU A 184 11.05 -10.66 11.43
N PRO A 185 12.11 -9.92 11.07
CA PRO A 185 12.74 -8.97 11.97
C PRO A 185 11.73 -7.86 12.34
N THR A 186 11.20 -7.88 13.56
CA THR A 186 10.00 -7.08 13.93
C THR A 186 10.31 -5.70 14.49
N ASP A 187 11.55 -5.35 14.80
CA ASP A 187 11.91 -4.10 15.49
C ASP A 187 11.49 -2.83 14.72
N SER A 188 11.52 -2.88 13.40
CA SER A 188 11.14 -1.76 12.51
C SER A 188 9.76 -1.89 11.88
N VAL A 189 9.03 -2.97 12.18
CA VAL A 189 7.77 -3.32 11.50
C VAL A 189 6.58 -2.88 12.32
N ARG A 190 5.70 -2.13 11.68
CA ARG A 190 4.36 -1.80 12.18
C ARG A 190 3.33 -2.56 11.37
N ILE A 191 2.23 -2.95 11.98
CA ILE A 191 1.17 -3.71 11.33
C ILE A 191 -0.12 -2.92 11.46
N GLU A 192 -0.86 -2.77 10.37
CA GLU A 192 -2.18 -2.16 10.35
C GLU A 192 -3.21 -3.12 9.77
N LEU A 193 -4.28 -3.34 10.51
CA LEU A 193 -5.48 -3.99 10.01
C LEU A 193 -6.44 -2.93 9.47
N LEU A 194 -6.55 -2.83 8.15
CA LEU A 194 -7.34 -1.81 7.49
C LEU A 194 -8.69 -2.37 7.02
N TYR A 195 -9.78 -1.72 7.40
CA TYR A 195 -11.11 -2.02 6.85
C TYR A 195 -11.79 -0.76 6.33
N HIS A 196 -12.28 -0.82 5.10
CA HIS A 196 -13.14 0.20 4.51
C HIS A 196 -13.87 -0.34 3.28
N GLU A 197 -14.95 0.36 2.87
CA GLU A 197 -15.75 0.00 1.70
C GLU A 197 -15.77 1.12 0.62
N TYR A 198 -14.75 1.97 0.58
CA TYR A 198 -14.69 3.14 -0.32
C TYR A 198 -14.76 2.76 -1.81
N GLY A 199 -14.35 1.56 -2.18
CA GLY A 199 -14.36 1.09 -3.56
C GLY A 199 -15.73 0.89 -4.17
N LYS A 200 -16.75 0.51 -3.40
CA LYS A 200 -18.07 0.08 -3.93
C LYS A 200 -18.69 1.05 -4.94
N GLU A 201 -18.75 2.33 -4.58
CA GLU A 201 -19.31 3.35 -5.46
C GLU A 201 -18.42 3.64 -6.68
N LYS A 202 -17.11 3.52 -6.52
CA LYS A 202 -16.15 3.73 -7.60
C LYS A 202 -16.27 2.64 -8.67
N TRP A 203 -16.48 1.37 -8.28
CA TRP A 203 -16.72 0.26 -9.21
C TRP A 203 -17.89 0.56 -10.14
N LYS A 204 -19.01 1.05 -9.58
CA LYS A 204 -20.18 1.43 -10.34
C LYS A 204 -19.88 2.56 -11.32
N LYS A 205 -19.11 3.59 -10.88
CA LYS A 205 -18.70 4.70 -11.75
C LYS A 205 -17.78 4.23 -12.89
N CYS A 206 -17.00 3.19 -12.68
CA CYS A 206 -16.17 2.56 -13.72
C CYS A 206 -16.98 1.61 -14.64
N GLY A 207 -18.30 1.51 -14.50
CA GLY A 207 -19.12 0.59 -15.28
C GLY A 207 -18.90 -0.89 -14.94
N LYS A 208 -18.29 -1.18 -13.78
CA LYS A 208 -17.95 -2.54 -13.33
C LYS A 208 -18.84 -2.96 -12.17
N ALA A 209 -19.17 -4.26 -12.09
CA ALA A 209 -19.91 -4.80 -10.96
C ALA A 209 -18.97 -5.05 -9.77
N TYR A 210 -19.35 -4.56 -8.59
CA TYR A 210 -18.72 -4.96 -7.33
C TYR A 210 -19.30 -6.30 -6.90
N THR A 211 -18.51 -7.37 -6.96
CA THR A 211 -18.98 -8.75 -6.79
C THR A 211 -18.76 -9.32 -5.40
N VAL A 212 -18.01 -8.62 -4.54
CA VAL A 212 -17.70 -9.12 -3.19
C VAL A 212 -18.94 -9.04 -2.30
N LYS A 213 -19.30 -10.18 -1.72
CA LYS A 213 -20.40 -10.32 -0.76
C LYS A 213 -19.84 -10.59 0.62
N ASN A 214 -20.53 -10.10 1.65
CA ASN A 214 -20.16 -10.33 3.05
C ASN A 214 -18.74 -9.85 3.42
N ALA A 215 -18.24 -8.80 2.73
CA ALA A 215 -16.93 -8.23 3.01
C ALA A 215 -16.85 -7.47 4.33
N PHE A 216 -18.00 -7.17 4.93
CA PHE A 216 -18.10 -6.37 6.15
C PHE A 216 -17.31 -7.00 7.31
N VAL A 217 -16.54 -6.16 8.00
CA VAL A 217 -15.85 -6.46 9.24
C VAL A 217 -16.20 -5.36 10.24
N SER A 218 -16.79 -5.75 11.36
CA SER A 218 -17.17 -4.82 12.42
C SER A 218 -15.93 -4.28 13.17
N GLU A 219 -16.08 -3.13 13.79
CA GLU A 219 -15.03 -2.56 14.64
C GLU A 219 -14.68 -3.51 15.80
N GLN A 220 -15.66 -4.21 16.35
CA GLN A 220 -15.44 -5.18 17.41
C GLN A 220 -14.57 -6.36 16.93
N GLU A 221 -14.82 -6.90 15.73
CA GLU A 221 -13.99 -7.94 15.14
C GLU A 221 -12.59 -7.42 14.87
N ARG A 222 -12.45 -6.21 14.29
CA ARG A 222 -11.14 -5.58 14.05
C ARG A 222 -10.35 -5.44 15.35
N CYS A 223 -10.96 -4.92 16.42
CA CYS A 223 -10.31 -4.82 17.73
C CYS A 223 -9.86 -6.18 18.26
N ALA A 224 -10.70 -7.22 18.14
CA ALA A 224 -10.33 -8.58 18.56
C ALA A 224 -9.15 -9.13 17.75
N TYR A 225 -9.11 -8.88 16.44
CA TYR A 225 -8.02 -9.30 15.57
C TYR A 225 -6.70 -8.54 15.90
N GLU A 226 -6.78 -7.24 16.14
CA GLU A 226 -5.62 -6.47 16.61
C GLU A 226 -5.06 -7.00 17.93
N GLU A 227 -5.93 -7.41 18.86
CA GLU A 227 -5.51 -7.97 20.14
C GLU A 227 -4.80 -9.32 19.99
N ILE A 228 -5.24 -10.17 19.07
CA ILE A 228 -4.52 -11.41 18.72
C ILE A 228 -3.09 -11.08 18.26
N LEU A 229 -2.93 -10.15 17.34
CA LEU A 229 -1.60 -9.76 16.85
C LEU A 229 -0.73 -9.16 17.98
N ARG A 230 -1.30 -8.31 18.84
CA ARG A 230 -0.57 -7.72 19.98
C ARG A 230 -0.16 -8.79 21.00
N SER A 231 -0.99 -9.79 21.26
CA SER A 231 -0.66 -10.89 22.17
C SER A 231 0.52 -11.74 21.70
N CYS A 232 0.80 -11.73 20.38
CA CYS A 232 1.99 -12.32 19.76
C CYS A 232 3.20 -11.38 19.74
N GLY A 233 3.17 -10.26 20.47
CA GLY A 233 4.27 -9.30 20.53
C GLY A 233 4.41 -8.38 19.30
N LEU A 234 3.46 -8.39 18.39
CA LEU A 234 3.50 -7.59 17.16
C LEU A 234 3.05 -6.14 17.41
N ARG A 235 3.73 -5.18 16.78
CA ARG A 235 3.44 -3.75 16.91
C ARG A 235 2.28 -3.34 15.99
N VAL A 236 1.06 -3.41 16.52
CA VAL A 236 -0.15 -3.00 15.79
C VAL A 236 -0.41 -1.51 15.97
N VAL A 237 -0.60 -0.80 14.86
CA VAL A 237 -0.91 0.64 14.80
C VAL A 237 -2.24 0.87 14.07
N ARG A 238 -2.77 2.08 14.22
CA ARG A 238 -3.86 2.64 13.41
C ARG A 238 -3.39 3.98 12.85
N THR A 239 -3.52 4.16 11.54
CA THR A 239 -3.16 5.39 10.83
C THR A 239 -4.40 6.15 10.36
#